data_d76d848116475b3f5e556b7701c9c2d2
#
_entry.id   d76d848116475b3f5e556b7701c9c2d2
#
_cell.length_a   1.000
_cell.length_b   1.000
_cell.length_c   1.000
_cell.angle_alpha   90.00
_cell.angle_beta   90.00
_cell.angle_gamma   90.00
#
_symmetry.space_group_name_H-M   'P 1'
#
loop_
_entity.id
_entity.type
_entity.pdbx_description
1 polymer ?
#
loop_
_entity_poly.entity_id
_entity_poly.type
_entity_poly.pdbx_seq_one_letter_code
_entity_poly.pdbx_strand_id
1 'polypeptide(L)'
;MVSDVYFPRVNGVSTSIQTLRQALAEAGHTSVLVVPDYPHTAAAADIVRVPGWPIPRDPEDRLMHPRALAAALAQLDPADFDLVHIHTPFLAHRAGVRWARRHGLPCVETYHTLFEEYFHHYLPFLPKKLLAAAARIISRKECDGVTAVIAPSSAMKRTLEAYGVSSPIHIIPTGLNLADFAHCDGPAFRARHGIAAARPVMAYVGRVAFEKNLDFLLQVTDAVRRERPDVLLMIAGEGPARPSLERAVAKRGLAGNVKFVGYLERRTELPACYCAADVFVFASKTETQGLVLLEAMALGVPVVGLAEMGTKDVLQEGQGCRIAPDDVGGFAGVLAPLLADRAAAQALGAAGKAYAATWSEARMVASVLALYQRLHPEFSRGTPRGIIAE
;
A
#
# COMPACT_ATOMS: atom_id res chain seq x y z
N MET A 1 -15.77 3.87 10.00
CA MET A 1 -14.34 4.04 9.63
C MET A 1 -14.05 5.49 9.32
N VAL A 2 -12.85 6.01 9.64
CA VAL A 2 -12.47 7.41 9.36
C VAL A 2 -11.08 7.45 8.74
N SER A 3 -10.89 8.22 7.64
CA SER A 3 -9.60 8.34 6.97
C SER A 3 -9.42 9.73 6.35
N ASP A 4 -8.18 10.25 6.34
CA ASP A 4 -7.81 11.49 5.65
C ASP A 4 -7.55 11.27 4.14
N VAL A 5 -7.63 10.03 3.64
CA VAL A 5 -7.41 9.67 2.25
C VAL A 5 -8.31 8.52 1.83
N TYR A 6 -8.86 8.60 0.61
CA TYR A 6 -9.60 7.52 -0.05
C TYR A 6 -9.68 7.78 -1.55
N PHE A 7 -10.28 6.84 -2.29
CA PHE A 7 -10.50 7.02 -3.73
C PHE A 7 -11.25 8.33 -4.06
N PRO A 8 -10.86 8.97 -5.17
CA PRO A 8 -10.05 8.50 -6.30
C PRO A 8 -8.53 8.50 -6.08
N ARG A 9 -8.04 8.95 -4.93
CA ARG A 9 -6.61 8.88 -4.59
C ARG A 9 -6.17 7.43 -4.44
N VAL A 10 -5.44 6.90 -5.44
CA VAL A 10 -4.93 5.51 -5.44
C VAL A 10 -3.63 5.44 -4.66
N ASN A 11 -3.65 4.74 -3.54
CA ASN A 11 -2.47 4.40 -2.74
C ASN A 11 -2.75 3.16 -1.88
N GLY A 12 -1.74 2.66 -1.16
CA GLY A 12 -1.87 1.47 -0.31
C GLY A 12 -2.92 1.61 0.79
N VAL A 13 -3.14 2.81 1.33
CA VAL A 13 -4.15 3.08 2.37
C VAL A 13 -5.56 2.96 1.79
N SER A 14 -5.84 3.66 0.67
CA SER A 14 -7.14 3.60 0.00
C SER A 14 -7.49 2.18 -0.42
N THR A 15 -6.51 1.43 -0.96
CA THR A 15 -6.67 0.03 -1.31
C THR A 15 -6.98 -0.83 -0.08
N SER A 16 -6.22 -0.67 1.00
CA SER A 16 -6.43 -1.43 2.24
C SER A 16 -7.82 -1.18 2.84
N ILE A 17 -8.28 0.08 2.86
CA ILE A 17 -9.62 0.45 3.34
C ILE A 17 -10.70 -0.21 2.48
N GLN A 18 -10.58 -0.14 1.15
CA GLN A 18 -11.55 -0.73 0.24
C GLN A 18 -11.62 -2.25 0.41
N THR A 19 -10.46 -2.92 0.42
CA THR A 19 -10.36 -4.36 0.64
C THR A 19 -11.01 -4.76 1.97
N LEU A 20 -10.71 -4.05 3.05
CA LEU A 20 -11.31 -4.35 4.36
C LEU A 20 -12.83 -4.14 4.35
N ARG A 21 -13.33 -3.05 3.79
CA ARG A 21 -14.78 -2.77 3.73
C ARG A 21 -15.53 -3.81 2.91
N GLN A 22 -14.98 -4.18 1.75
CA GLN A 22 -15.57 -5.21 0.90
C GLN A 22 -15.62 -6.56 1.63
N ALA A 23 -14.51 -6.97 2.22
CA ALA A 23 -14.44 -8.25 2.94
C ALA A 23 -15.33 -8.28 4.20
N LEU A 24 -15.51 -7.15 4.90
CA LEU A 24 -16.48 -7.02 5.99
C LEU A 24 -17.93 -7.15 5.49
N ALA A 25 -18.27 -6.52 4.35
CA ALA A 25 -19.59 -6.61 3.76
C ALA A 25 -19.91 -8.05 3.32
N GLU A 26 -18.96 -8.76 2.70
CA GLU A 26 -19.09 -10.18 2.34
C GLU A 26 -19.26 -11.08 3.58
N ALA A 27 -18.68 -10.68 4.71
CA ALA A 27 -18.86 -11.36 5.99
C ALA A 27 -20.17 -10.97 6.73
N GLY A 28 -21.00 -10.10 6.13
CA GLY A 28 -22.30 -9.68 6.67
C GLY A 28 -22.25 -8.50 7.64
N HIS A 29 -21.13 -7.74 7.65
CA HIS A 29 -20.97 -6.54 8.48
C HIS A 29 -21.11 -5.27 7.65
N THR A 30 -21.70 -4.23 8.24
CA THR A 30 -21.83 -2.91 7.63
C THR A 30 -20.71 -1.97 8.09
N SER A 31 -20.36 -1.00 7.26
CA SER A 31 -19.41 0.04 7.63
C SER A 31 -19.75 1.37 6.97
N VAL A 32 -19.75 2.43 7.74
CA VAL A 32 -19.78 3.81 7.23
C VAL A 32 -18.36 4.34 7.17
N LEU A 33 -17.98 4.96 6.04
CA LEU A 33 -16.66 5.52 5.83
C LEU A 33 -16.73 7.05 5.72
N VAL A 34 -16.05 7.76 6.64
CA VAL A 34 -15.93 9.23 6.62
C VAL A 34 -14.57 9.61 6.04
N VAL A 35 -14.57 10.33 4.91
CA VAL A 35 -13.36 10.63 4.10
C VAL A 35 -13.44 12.00 3.43
N PRO A 36 -12.30 12.53 2.94
CA PRO A 36 -12.33 13.77 2.16
C PRO A 36 -13.20 13.65 0.91
N ASP A 37 -13.81 14.78 0.55
CA ASP A 37 -14.46 14.93 -0.73
C ASP A 37 -13.44 15.28 -1.83
N TYR A 38 -13.62 14.66 -2.99
CA TYR A 38 -12.82 14.89 -4.19
C TYR A 38 -13.74 15.28 -5.36
N PRO A 39 -13.26 16.10 -6.32
CA PRO A 39 -14.01 16.40 -7.52
C PRO A 39 -14.45 15.14 -8.28
N HIS A 40 -15.67 15.15 -8.78
CA HIS A 40 -16.22 14.09 -9.63
C HIS A 40 -16.36 12.71 -8.96
N THR A 41 -16.45 12.65 -7.63
CA THR A 41 -16.75 11.40 -6.93
C THR A 41 -18.26 11.12 -6.91
N ALA A 42 -18.63 9.88 -7.18
CA ALA A 42 -20.02 9.44 -7.04
C ALA A 42 -20.44 9.39 -5.57
N ALA A 43 -21.69 9.73 -5.29
CA ALA A 43 -22.29 9.54 -3.97
C ALA A 43 -22.48 8.02 -3.71
N ALA A 44 -22.23 7.60 -2.47
CA ALA A 44 -22.50 6.25 -1.99
C ALA A 44 -23.10 6.36 -0.59
N ALA A 45 -24.14 5.61 -0.31
CA ALA A 45 -24.90 5.71 0.94
C ALA A 45 -24.06 5.41 2.20
N ASP A 46 -23.02 4.61 2.05
CA ASP A 46 -22.10 4.19 3.10
C ASP A 46 -20.79 4.99 3.13
N ILE A 47 -20.68 6.10 2.35
CA ILE A 47 -19.52 6.99 2.32
C ILE A 47 -19.93 8.43 2.57
N VAL A 48 -19.50 8.96 3.69
CA VAL A 48 -19.68 10.37 4.05
C VAL A 48 -18.49 11.18 3.55
N ARG A 49 -18.72 12.03 2.55
CA ARG A 49 -17.71 12.92 1.95
C ARG A 49 -17.65 14.25 2.71
N VAL A 50 -16.46 14.58 3.18
CA VAL A 50 -16.22 15.82 3.97
C VAL A 50 -15.46 16.83 3.10
N PRO A 51 -15.95 18.05 2.92
CA PRO A 51 -15.25 19.10 2.18
C PRO A 51 -13.85 19.36 2.75
N GLY A 52 -12.90 19.66 1.85
CA GLY A 52 -11.51 19.91 2.24
C GLY A 52 -10.75 20.77 1.24
N TRP A 53 -9.61 21.31 1.69
CA TRP A 53 -8.70 22.08 0.84
C TRP A 53 -7.67 21.14 0.15
N PRO A 54 -7.24 21.47 -1.10
CA PRO A 54 -6.10 20.80 -1.69
C PRO A 54 -4.83 21.11 -0.90
N ILE A 55 -3.94 20.11 -0.73
CA ILE A 55 -2.67 20.31 -0.03
C ILE A 55 -1.66 20.94 -1.01
N PRO A 56 -1.01 22.07 -0.65
CA PRO A 56 0.04 22.66 -1.47
C PRO A 56 1.17 21.63 -1.74
N ARG A 57 1.61 21.52 -3.00
CA ARG A 57 2.64 20.57 -3.48
C ARG A 57 2.21 19.10 -3.57
N ASP A 58 1.04 18.73 -3.07
CA ASP A 58 0.42 17.42 -3.29
C ASP A 58 -1.09 17.60 -3.56
N PRO A 59 -1.47 18.08 -4.76
CA PRO A 59 -2.86 18.45 -5.09
C PRO A 59 -3.80 17.25 -5.16
N GLU A 60 -3.26 16.03 -5.12
CA GLU A 60 -4.03 14.80 -5.05
C GLU A 60 -4.53 14.51 -3.63
N ASP A 61 -3.90 15.08 -2.60
CA ASP A 61 -4.33 14.96 -1.22
C ASP A 61 -5.23 16.13 -0.80
N ARG A 62 -6.13 15.88 0.16
CA ARG A 62 -7.10 16.83 0.69
C ARG A 62 -7.00 16.93 2.20
N LEU A 63 -6.98 18.15 2.71
CA LEU A 63 -7.11 18.43 4.14
C LEU A 63 -8.59 18.71 4.44
N MET A 64 -9.27 17.80 5.13
CA MET A 64 -10.67 17.96 5.52
C MET A 64 -10.89 19.25 6.35
N HIS A 65 -12.01 19.92 6.17
CA HIS A 65 -12.39 21.05 7.02
C HIS A 65 -12.72 20.53 8.43
N PRO A 66 -12.03 20.94 9.49
CA PRO A 66 -12.22 20.35 10.82
C PRO A 66 -13.64 20.51 11.36
N ARG A 67 -14.29 21.64 11.06
CA ARG A 67 -15.71 21.88 11.45
C ARG A 67 -16.67 21.00 10.68
N ALA A 68 -16.44 20.80 9.37
CA ALA A 68 -17.26 19.92 8.55
C ALA A 68 -17.12 18.46 8.97
N LEU A 69 -15.89 18.01 9.27
CA LEU A 69 -15.64 16.66 9.80
C LEU A 69 -16.36 16.45 11.13
N ALA A 70 -16.28 17.40 12.04
CA ALA A 70 -17.00 17.32 13.32
C ALA A 70 -18.52 17.30 13.13
N ALA A 71 -19.06 18.09 12.19
CA ALA A 71 -20.49 18.10 11.86
C ALA A 71 -20.93 16.77 11.22
N ALA A 72 -20.14 16.22 10.30
CA ALA A 72 -20.41 14.92 9.67
C ALA A 72 -20.45 13.79 10.71
N LEU A 73 -19.50 13.74 11.63
CA LEU A 73 -19.51 12.76 12.71
C LEU A 73 -20.67 12.97 13.70
N ALA A 74 -21.10 14.19 13.93
CA ALA A 74 -22.23 14.50 14.81
C ALA A 74 -23.59 14.08 14.23
N GLN A 75 -23.69 13.86 12.92
CA GLN A 75 -24.90 13.37 12.26
C GLN A 75 -25.04 11.83 12.35
N LEU A 76 -23.98 11.13 12.74
CA LEU A 76 -24.01 9.68 12.92
C LEU A 76 -24.60 9.34 14.30
N ASP A 77 -25.60 8.45 14.31
CA ASP A 77 -26.13 7.93 15.60
C ASP A 77 -25.12 6.93 16.18
N PRO A 78 -24.53 7.18 17.36
CA PRO A 78 -23.57 6.26 17.95
C PRO A 78 -24.16 4.87 18.28
N ALA A 79 -25.49 4.75 18.40
CA ALA A 79 -26.16 3.46 18.64
C ALA A 79 -26.09 2.51 17.43
N ASP A 80 -25.78 3.04 16.23
CA ASP A 80 -25.61 2.23 15.01
C ASP A 80 -24.23 1.59 14.88
N PHE A 81 -23.30 1.89 15.80
CA PHE A 81 -21.90 1.48 15.66
C PHE A 81 -21.39 0.74 16.91
N ASP A 82 -20.67 -0.35 16.65
CA ASP A 82 -20.01 -1.13 17.71
C ASP A 82 -18.60 -0.62 18.02
N LEU A 83 -17.94 0.03 17.04
CA LEU A 83 -16.57 0.55 17.19
C LEU A 83 -16.23 1.60 16.15
N VAL A 84 -15.12 2.30 16.39
CA VAL A 84 -14.50 3.22 15.44
C VAL A 84 -13.19 2.63 14.95
N HIS A 85 -12.98 2.57 13.61
CA HIS A 85 -11.72 2.19 13.01
C HIS A 85 -11.10 3.35 12.22
N ILE A 86 -9.90 3.75 12.60
CA ILE A 86 -9.15 4.86 12.04
C ILE A 86 -8.04 4.32 11.13
N HIS A 87 -7.84 4.96 9.97
CA HIS A 87 -6.85 4.50 8.99
C HIS A 87 -5.74 5.51 8.70
N THR A 88 -5.84 6.71 9.26
CA THR A 88 -4.83 7.77 9.03
C THR A 88 -4.67 8.64 10.27
N PRO A 89 -3.46 9.16 10.48
CA PRO A 89 -3.06 9.72 11.77
C PRO A 89 -3.35 11.23 11.94
N PHE A 90 -3.96 11.90 10.96
CA PHE A 90 -4.11 13.35 11.00
C PHE A 90 -5.45 13.81 11.62
N LEU A 91 -6.30 14.46 10.82
CA LEU A 91 -7.60 14.95 11.30
C LEU A 91 -8.57 13.80 11.59
N ALA A 92 -8.54 12.76 10.76
CA ALA A 92 -9.33 11.56 10.95
C ALA A 92 -9.07 10.92 12.32
N HIS A 93 -7.79 10.79 12.72
CA HIS A 93 -7.42 10.26 14.04
C HIS A 93 -8.02 11.09 15.15
N ARG A 94 -7.74 12.40 15.16
CA ARG A 94 -8.20 13.30 16.24
C ARG A 94 -9.71 13.34 16.37
N ALA A 95 -10.41 13.38 15.26
CA ALA A 95 -11.87 13.43 15.23
C ALA A 95 -12.48 12.08 15.63
N GLY A 96 -11.98 10.97 15.06
CA GLY A 96 -12.44 9.62 15.35
C GLY A 96 -12.24 9.22 16.81
N VAL A 97 -11.04 9.44 17.38
CA VAL A 97 -10.77 9.18 18.82
C VAL A 97 -11.67 10.01 19.73
N ARG A 98 -11.85 11.30 19.40
CA ARG A 98 -12.73 12.17 20.20
C ARG A 98 -14.17 11.69 20.16
N TRP A 99 -14.66 11.30 18.99
CA TRP A 99 -16.02 10.81 18.82
C TRP A 99 -16.21 9.47 19.53
N ALA A 100 -15.29 8.51 19.36
CA ALA A 100 -15.31 7.21 20.02
C ALA A 100 -15.35 7.37 21.55
N ARG A 101 -14.46 8.18 22.13
CA ARG A 101 -14.40 8.45 23.58
C ARG A 101 -15.67 9.09 24.13
N ARG A 102 -16.24 10.04 23.37
CA ARG A 102 -17.48 10.71 23.78
C ARG A 102 -18.66 9.75 23.91
N HIS A 103 -18.68 8.71 23.10
CA HIS A 103 -19.78 7.75 23.01
C HIS A 103 -19.46 6.39 23.64
N GLY A 104 -18.29 6.26 24.29
CA GLY A 104 -17.90 5.01 24.97
C GLY A 104 -17.59 3.85 24.03
N LEU A 105 -17.29 4.12 22.75
CA LEU A 105 -17.01 3.10 21.75
C LEU A 105 -15.52 2.72 21.74
N PRO A 106 -15.18 1.44 21.54
CA PRO A 106 -13.81 1.03 21.25
C PRO A 106 -13.28 1.71 20.02
N CYS A 107 -11.99 2.05 20.02
CA CYS A 107 -11.33 2.68 18.89
C CYS A 107 -10.13 1.85 18.46
N VAL A 108 -10.07 1.48 17.17
CA VAL A 108 -8.95 0.75 16.55
C VAL A 108 -8.28 1.67 15.55
N GLU A 109 -6.97 1.58 15.42
CA GLU A 109 -6.22 2.27 14.37
C GLU A 109 -5.37 1.29 13.58
N THR A 110 -5.46 1.34 12.24
CA THR A 110 -4.48 0.66 11.39
C THR A 110 -3.37 1.63 11.03
N TYR A 111 -2.15 1.30 11.45
CA TYR A 111 -0.97 2.13 11.24
C TYR A 111 -0.34 1.84 9.88
N HIS A 112 -0.71 2.62 8.86
CA HIS A 112 -0.29 2.41 7.47
C HIS A 112 1.00 3.11 7.08
N THR A 113 1.43 4.15 7.82
CA THR A 113 2.48 5.07 7.36
C THR A 113 3.60 5.21 8.38
N LEU A 114 4.83 5.03 7.95
CA LEU A 114 6.01 5.28 8.77
C LEU A 114 6.33 6.79 8.74
N PHE A 115 5.98 7.51 9.80
CA PHE A 115 6.13 8.98 9.89
C PHE A 115 7.57 9.47 9.76
N GLU A 116 8.55 8.73 10.26
CA GLU A 116 9.96 9.14 10.20
C GLU A 116 10.40 9.43 8.77
N GLU A 117 9.98 8.58 7.82
CA GLU A 117 10.29 8.75 6.40
C GLU A 117 9.46 9.87 5.77
N TYR A 118 8.19 9.99 6.18
CA TYR A 118 7.28 11.00 5.64
C TYR A 118 7.75 12.43 5.98
N PHE A 119 8.11 12.71 7.23
CA PHE A 119 8.54 14.03 7.65
C PHE A 119 9.83 14.48 6.99
N HIS A 120 10.75 13.58 6.71
CA HIS A 120 12.01 13.95 6.07
C HIS A 120 11.81 14.51 4.65
N HIS A 121 10.83 14.03 3.92
CA HIS A 121 10.53 14.51 2.57
C HIS A 121 9.82 15.88 2.55
N TYR A 122 8.99 16.15 3.56
CA TYR A 122 8.25 17.42 3.65
C TYR A 122 9.02 18.55 4.35
N LEU A 123 9.96 18.21 5.23
CA LEU A 123 10.74 19.16 6.02
C LEU A 123 12.26 18.89 5.89
N PRO A 124 12.82 18.95 4.66
CA PRO A 124 14.22 18.58 4.41
C PRO A 124 15.24 19.51 5.09
N PHE A 125 14.79 20.67 5.58
CA PHE A 125 15.64 21.67 6.26
C PHE A 125 15.88 21.37 7.75
N LEU A 126 15.11 20.43 8.34
CA LEU A 126 15.26 20.07 9.74
C LEU A 126 16.19 18.87 9.92
N PRO A 127 17.00 18.83 11.00
CA PRO A 127 17.88 17.69 11.28
C PRO A 127 17.07 16.37 11.37
N LYS A 128 17.53 15.32 10.69
CA LYS A 128 16.89 14.00 10.68
C LYS A 128 16.58 13.48 12.07
N LYS A 129 17.50 13.65 13.03
CA LYS A 129 17.33 13.21 14.42
C LYS A 129 16.14 13.89 15.11
N LEU A 130 15.91 15.17 14.84
CA LEU A 130 14.79 15.92 15.41
C LEU A 130 13.46 15.48 14.82
N LEU A 131 13.41 15.27 13.50
CA LEU A 131 12.23 14.75 12.80
C LEU A 131 11.87 13.34 13.27
N ALA A 132 12.86 12.46 13.44
CA ALA A 132 12.67 11.13 13.97
C ALA A 132 12.13 11.17 15.42
N ALA A 133 12.67 12.03 16.29
CA ALA A 133 12.16 12.18 17.64
C ALA A 133 10.72 12.70 17.66
N ALA A 134 10.39 13.68 16.83
CA ALA A 134 9.02 14.19 16.68
C ALA A 134 8.05 13.09 16.17
N ALA A 135 8.47 12.33 15.15
CA ALA A 135 7.70 11.21 14.60
C ALA A 135 7.38 10.17 15.68
N ARG A 136 8.37 9.78 16.50
CA ARG A 136 8.19 8.84 17.63
C ARG A 136 7.17 9.34 18.64
N ILE A 137 7.31 10.61 19.07
CA ILE A 137 6.40 11.20 20.06
C ILE A 137 4.97 11.25 19.51
N ILE A 138 4.81 11.64 18.23
CA ILE A 138 3.50 11.72 17.58
C ILE A 138 2.90 10.33 17.45
N SER A 139 3.63 9.38 16.86
CA SER A 139 3.16 7.99 16.67
C SER A 139 2.77 7.35 18.01
N ARG A 140 3.61 7.51 19.05
CA ARG A 140 3.30 7.00 20.38
C ARG A 140 2.01 7.61 20.92
N LYS A 141 1.86 8.95 20.87
CA LYS A 141 0.68 9.65 21.39
C LYS A 141 -0.60 9.24 20.66
N GLU A 142 -0.52 9.03 19.35
CA GLU A 142 -1.65 8.59 18.55
C GLU A 142 -2.02 7.15 18.87
N CYS A 143 -1.07 6.23 18.80
CA CYS A 143 -1.31 4.82 19.14
C CYS A 143 -1.78 4.62 20.56
N ASP A 144 -1.25 5.34 21.56
CA ASP A 144 -1.71 5.27 22.97
C ASP A 144 -3.09 5.95 23.16
N GLY A 145 -3.59 6.63 22.13
CA GLY A 145 -4.91 7.25 22.10
C GLY A 145 -6.06 6.29 21.81
N VAL A 146 -5.78 5.10 21.30
CA VAL A 146 -6.76 4.12 20.82
C VAL A 146 -6.78 2.85 21.70
N THR A 147 -7.84 2.03 21.54
CA THR A 147 -8.00 0.78 22.32
C THR A 147 -7.05 -0.32 21.83
N ALA A 148 -6.80 -0.36 20.53
CA ALA A 148 -5.86 -1.30 19.90
C ALA A 148 -5.30 -0.74 18.61
N VAL A 149 -4.09 -1.15 18.26
CA VAL A 149 -3.39 -0.80 17.00
C VAL A 149 -3.26 -2.05 16.15
N ILE A 150 -3.55 -1.91 14.86
CA ILE A 150 -3.24 -2.90 13.83
C ILE A 150 -1.96 -2.46 13.11
N ALA A 151 -0.94 -3.30 13.15
CA ALA A 151 0.29 -3.15 12.39
C ALA A 151 0.26 -4.09 11.17
N PRO A 152 0.59 -3.62 9.94
CA PRO A 152 0.51 -4.46 8.74
C PRO A 152 1.67 -5.46 8.63
N SER A 153 2.68 -5.37 9.51
CA SER A 153 3.84 -6.26 9.51
C SER A 153 4.48 -6.37 10.88
N SER A 154 5.29 -7.41 11.06
CA SER A 154 6.08 -7.63 12.28
C SER A 154 7.13 -6.52 12.47
N ALA A 155 7.69 -6.01 11.39
CA ALA A 155 8.64 -4.90 11.43
C ALA A 155 7.96 -3.62 11.94
N MET A 156 6.75 -3.34 11.47
CA MET A 156 6.00 -2.18 11.94
C MET A 156 5.63 -2.31 13.42
N LYS A 157 5.18 -3.49 13.86
CA LYS A 157 4.95 -3.74 15.29
C LYS A 157 6.20 -3.45 16.12
N ARG A 158 7.37 -4.03 15.75
CA ARG A 158 8.64 -3.77 16.46
C ARG A 158 9.00 -2.28 16.50
N THR A 159 8.75 -1.55 15.40
CA THR A 159 9.00 -0.11 15.33
C THR A 159 8.12 0.65 16.34
N LEU A 160 6.83 0.35 16.40
CA LEU A 160 5.91 0.98 17.36
C LEU A 160 6.25 0.62 18.81
N GLU A 161 6.62 -0.62 19.09
CA GLU A 161 7.12 -1.05 20.41
C GLU A 161 8.40 -0.29 20.80
N ALA A 162 9.33 -0.10 19.85
CA ALA A 162 10.54 0.70 20.06
C ALA A 162 10.24 2.20 20.29
N TYR A 163 9.13 2.71 19.79
CA TYR A 163 8.65 4.07 20.09
C TYR A 163 8.02 4.17 21.48
N GLY A 164 7.83 3.05 22.16
CA GLY A 164 7.23 2.97 23.50
C GLY A 164 5.71 3.05 23.49
N VAL A 165 5.06 2.61 22.40
CA VAL A 165 3.60 2.45 22.34
C VAL A 165 3.17 1.41 23.36
N SER A 166 2.20 1.78 24.21
CA SER A 166 1.67 0.94 25.29
C SER A 166 0.37 0.24 24.94
N SER A 167 -0.39 0.76 23.98
CA SER A 167 -1.62 0.11 23.49
C SER A 167 -1.31 -1.23 22.83
N PRO A 168 -2.20 -2.24 22.96
CA PRO A 168 -2.03 -3.54 22.33
C PRO A 168 -1.83 -3.44 20.82
N ILE A 169 -0.75 -4.03 20.28
CA ILE A 169 -0.43 -4.00 18.84
C ILE A 169 -0.64 -5.40 18.26
N HIS A 170 -1.55 -5.50 17.29
CA HIS A 170 -1.90 -6.73 16.58
C HIS A 170 -1.34 -6.71 15.16
N ILE A 171 -0.63 -7.77 14.75
CA ILE A 171 -0.16 -7.91 13.37
C ILE A 171 -1.31 -8.47 12.54
N ILE A 172 -1.89 -7.62 11.70
CA ILE A 172 -2.93 -7.99 10.74
C ILE A 172 -2.59 -7.34 9.40
N PRO A 173 -1.93 -8.08 8.50
CA PRO A 173 -1.58 -7.56 7.19
C PRO A 173 -2.83 -7.36 6.33
N THR A 174 -2.77 -6.41 5.41
CA THR A 174 -3.80 -6.24 4.38
C THR A 174 -3.84 -7.48 3.49
N GLY A 175 -5.02 -8.04 3.32
CA GLY A 175 -5.26 -9.16 2.42
C GLY A 175 -5.30 -8.73 0.95
N LEU A 176 -5.09 -9.69 0.06
CA LEU A 176 -5.20 -9.51 -1.39
C LEU A 176 -6.52 -10.07 -1.89
N ASN A 177 -7.25 -9.26 -2.68
CA ASN A 177 -8.38 -9.77 -3.46
C ASN A 177 -7.84 -10.52 -4.68
N LEU A 178 -7.82 -11.83 -4.59
CA LEU A 178 -7.28 -12.68 -5.66
C LEU A 178 -8.11 -12.61 -6.95
N ALA A 179 -9.39 -12.25 -6.88
CA ALA A 179 -10.25 -12.12 -8.05
C ALA A 179 -9.80 -10.95 -8.96
N ASP A 180 -9.26 -9.86 -8.38
CA ASP A 180 -8.71 -8.73 -9.14
C ASP A 180 -7.45 -9.13 -9.95
N PHE A 181 -6.83 -10.27 -9.62
CA PHE A 181 -5.61 -10.79 -10.24
C PHE A 181 -5.82 -12.18 -10.91
N ALA A 182 -7.07 -12.53 -11.24
CA ALA A 182 -7.37 -13.83 -11.87
C ALA A 182 -7.00 -13.87 -13.36
N HIS A 183 -7.09 -12.75 -14.04
CA HIS A 183 -6.88 -12.63 -15.49
C HIS A 183 -6.00 -11.47 -15.85
N CYS A 184 -5.10 -11.68 -16.81
CA CYS A 184 -4.23 -10.65 -17.33
C CYS A 184 -3.79 -10.95 -18.77
N ASP A 185 -3.65 -9.92 -19.59
CA ASP A 185 -3.16 -10.02 -20.97
C ASP A 185 -1.84 -9.25 -21.12
N GLY A 186 -0.76 -9.88 -20.69
CA GLY A 186 0.60 -9.35 -20.82
C GLY A 186 1.01 -9.12 -22.28
N PRO A 187 0.77 -10.06 -23.23
CA PRO A 187 1.04 -9.87 -24.64
C PRO A 187 0.35 -8.65 -25.25
N ALA A 188 -0.94 -8.43 -24.97
CA ALA A 188 -1.67 -7.25 -25.45
C ALA A 188 -1.11 -5.96 -24.85
N PHE A 189 -0.73 -5.99 -23.55
CA PHE A 189 -0.07 -4.86 -22.90
C PHE A 189 1.29 -4.54 -23.57
N ARG A 190 2.12 -5.56 -23.83
CA ARG A 190 3.40 -5.38 -24.56
C ARG A 190 3.17 -4.77 -25.93
N ALA A 191 2.21 -5.27 -26.71
CA ALA A 191 1.89 -4.77 -28.04
C ALA A 191 1.48 -3.29 -27.99
N ARG A 192 0.58 -2.91 -27.08
CA ARG A 192 0.10 -1.53 -26.88
C ARG A 192 1.25 -0.57 -26.55
N HIS A 193 2.23 -1.04 -25.79
CA HIS A 193 3.36 -0.23 -25.36
C HIS A 193 4.61 -0.36 -26.29
N GLY A 194 4.49 -1.05 -27.42
CA GLY A 194 5.60 -1.23 -28.37
C GLY A 194 6.77 -2.04 -27.80
N ILE A 195 6.48 -3.02 -26.92
CA ILE A 195 7.46 -3.92 -26.31
C ILE A 195 7.47 -5.23 -27.10
N ALA A 196 8.59 -5.58 -27.70
CA ALA A 196 8.72 -6.84 -28.45
C ALA A 196 8.46 -8.06 -27.55
N ALA A 197 7.82 -9.09 -28.10
CA ALA A 197 7.42 -10.28 -27.33
C ALA A 197 8.61 -11.01 -26.66
N ALA A 198 9.77 -11.03 -27.31
CA ALA A 198 10.98 -11.68 -26.80
C ALA A 198 11.84 -10.78 -25.91
N ARG A 199 11.49 -9.49 -25.77
CA ARG A 199 12.30 -8.54 -24.99
C ARG A 199 12.23 -8.87 -23.50
N PRO A 200 13.37 -9.00 -22.77
CA PRO A 200 13.37 -9.17 -21.33
C PRO A 200 12.82 -7.92 -20.62
N VAL A 201 11.81 -8.09 -19.76
CA VAL A 201 11.14 -6.99 -19.05
C VAL A 201 11.22 -7.19 -17.54
N MET A 202 11.83 -6.24 -16.86
CA MET A 202 11.70 -6.04 -15.42
C MET A 202 10.58 -5.01 -15.20
N ALA A 203 9.65 -5.25 -14.27
CA ALA A 203 8.62 -4.28 -13.93
C ALA A 203 8.76 -3.78 -12.50
N TYR A 204 8.47 -2.51 -12.31
CA TYR A 204 8.19 -1.88 -11.04
C TYR A 204 6.78 -1.28 -11.09
N VAL A 205 6.02 -1.47 -10.02
CA VAL A 205 4.70 -0.85 -9.84
C VAL A 205 4.67 -0.14 -8.49
N GLY A 206 4.21 1.10 -8.49
CA GLY A 206 4.04 1.88 -7.28
C GLY A 206 4.23 3.37 -7.50
N ARG A 207 4.08 4.15 -6.42
CA ARG A 207 4.33 5.59 -6.46
C ARG A 207 5.77 5.88 -6.86
N VAL A 208 5.95 6.80 -7.81
CA VAL A 208 7.28 7.22 -8.27
C VAL A 208 7.80 8.31 -7.32
N ALA A 209 8.27 7.89 -6.15
CA ALA A 209 8.70 8.75 -5.06
C ALA A 209 10.13 8.41 -4.61
N PHE A 210 10.78 9.36 -3.94
CA PHE A 210 12.20 9.23 -3.58
C PHE A 210 12.46 8.06 -2.61
N GLU A 211 11.53 7.82 -1.68
CA GLU A 211 11.60 6.73 -0.70
C GLU A 211 11.50 5.33 -1.32
N LYS A 212 11.06 5.24 -2.60
CA LYS A 212 10.93 3.96 -3.32
C LYS A 212 12.24 3.48 -3.96
N ASN A 213 13.31 4.26 -3.82
CA ASN A 213 14.66 3.89 -4.23
C ASN A 213 14.79 3.49 -5.72
N LEU A 214 14.05 4.18 -6.58
CA LEU A 214 14.03 3.88 -8.03
C LEU A 214 15.36 4.19 -8.73
N ASP A 215 16.16 5.16 -8.21
CA ASP A 215 17.50 5.40 -8.76
C ASP A 215 18.41 4.18 -8.62
N PHE A 216 18.25 3.41 -7.54
CA PHE A 216 18.93 2.12 -7.39
C PHE A 216 18.52 1.12 -8.49
N LEU A 217 17.24 1.03 -8.83
CA LEU A 217 16.77 0.19 -9.93
C LEU A 217 17.29 0.66 -11.30
N LEU A 218 17.48 1.97 -11.49
CA LEU A 218 18.16 2.48 -12.69
C LEU A 218 19.62 2.02 -12.74
N GLN A 219 20.34 2.02 -11.61
CA GLN A 219 21.71 1.53 -11.54
C GLN A 219 21.79 0.02 -11.79
N VAL A 220 20.83 -0.75 -11.23
CA VAL A 220 20.71 -2.20 -11.51
C VAL A 220 20.44 -2.43 -13.00
N THR A 221 19.55 -1.65 -13.61
CA THR A 221 19.26 -1.74 -15.07
C THR A 221 20.52 -1.46 -15.89
N ASP A 222 21.31 -0.47 -15.49
CA ASP A 222 22.59 -0.15 -16.13
C ASP A 222 23.62 -1.30 -16.02
N ALA A 223 23.64 -1.99 -14.88
CA ALA A 223 24.48 -3.17 -14.71
C ALA A 223 24.02 -4.36 -15.57
N VAL A 224 22.72 -4.67 -15.56
CA VAL A 224 22.13 -5.79 -16.31
C VAL A 224 22.27 -5.60 -17.83
N ARG A 225 22.12 -4.36 -18.35
CA ARG A 225 22.23 -4.09 -19.80
C ARG A 225 23.60 -4.37 -20.38
N ARG A 226 24.66 -4.47 -19.56
CA ARG A 226 26.01 -4.83 -20.06
C ARG A 226 26.04 -6.24 -20.61
N GLU A 227 25.25 -7.14 -20.03
CA GLU A 227 25.13 -8.53 -20.48
C GLU A 227 23.88 -8.75 -21.34
N ARG A 228 22.83 -7.94 -21.11
CA ARG A 228 21.55 -7.96 -21.83
C ARG A 228 21.18 -6.55 -22.33
N PRO A 229 21.74 -6.11 -23.46
CA PRO A 229 21.55 -4.76 -23.96
C PRO A 229 20.10 -4.39 -24.26
N ASP A 230 19.24 -5.37 -24.50
CA ASP A 230 17.81 -5.26 -24.81
C ASP A 230 16.89 -5.24 -23.57
N VAL A 231 17.43 -5.42 -22.35
CA VAL A 231 16.61 -5.40 -21.13
C VAL A 231 15.81 -4.10 -21.01
N LEU A 232 14.57 -4.21 -20.52
CA LEU A 232 13.69 -3.08 -20.25
C LEU A 232 13.29 -3.05 -18.78
N LEU A 233 13.48 -1.92 -18.12
CA LEU A 233 12.81 -1.59 -16.87
C LEU A 233 11.54 -0.81 -17.18
N MET A 234 10.39 -1.38 -16.92
CA MET A 234 9.08 -0.76 -17.05
C MET A 234 8.63 -0.23 -15.68
N ILE A 235 8.32 1.05 -15.59
CA ILE A 235 7.93 1.72 -14.34
C ILE A 235 6.47 2.18 -14.50
N ALA A 236 5.57 1.57 -13.71
CA ALA A 236 4.17 1.91 -13.64
C ALA A 236 3.86 2.72 -12.36
N GLY A 237 3.19 3.84 -12.54
CA GLY A 237 2.83 4.80 -11.52
C GLY A 237 3.34 6.20 -11.80
N GLU A 238 2.94 7.13 -10.94
CA GLU A 238 3.32 8.55 -11.01
C GLU A 238 3.85 9.03 -9.65
N GLY A 239 4.47 10.19 -9.63
CA GLY A 239 4.89 10.81 -8.38
C GLY A 239 6.04 11.82 -8.52
N PRO A 240 6.40 12.48 -7.42
CA PRO A 240 7.29 13.64 -7.42
C PRO A 240 8.73 13.34 -7.86
N ALA A 241 9.18 12.08 -7.81
CA ALA A 241 10.53 11.71 -8.24
C ALA A 241 10.66 11.52 -9.76
N ARG A 242 9.55 11.42 -10.53
CA ARG A 242 9.57 11.14 -11.95
C ARG A 242 10.47 12.09 -12.76
N PRO A 243 10.38 13.44 -12.64
CA PRO A 243 11.24 14.33 -13.43
C PRO A 243 12.74 14.15 -13.14
N SER A 244 13.11 13.79 -11.91
CA SER A 244 14.51 13.53 -11.57
C SER A 244 15.01 12.20 -12.12
N LEU A 245 14.16 11.17 -12.14
CA LEU A 245 14.47 9.87 -12.71
C LEU A 245 14.60 9.94 -14.24
N GLU A 246 13.74 10.68 -14.93
CA GLU A 246 13.85 10.91 -16.38
C GLU A 246 15.19 11.58 -16.73
N ARG A 247 15.62 12.57 -15.96
CA ARG A 247 16.96 13.16 -16.10
C ARG A 247 18.08 12.14 -15.85
N ALA A 248 17.92 11.30 -14.83
CA ALA A 248 18.90 10.25 -14.53
C ALA A 248 18.97 9.19 -15.64
N VAL A 249 17.84 8.80 -16.22
CA VAL A 249 17.75 7.92 -17.41
C VAL A 249 18.52 8.51 -18.58
N ALA A 250 18.29 9.78 -18.91
CA ALA A 250 19.00 10.47 -19.99
C ALA A 250 20.52 10.55 -19.72
N LYS A 251 20.91 10.95 -18.50
CA LYS A 251 22.33 11.07 -18.11
C LYS A 251 23.08 9.73 -18.17
N ARG A 252 22.42 8.61 -17.85
CA ARG A 252 22.99 7.25 -17.89
C ARG A 252 22.91 6.62 -19.30
N GLY A 253 22.28 7.27 -20.26
CA GLY A 253 22.05 6.72 -21.61
C GLY A 253 21.12 5.50 -21.58
N LEU A 254 20.12 5.48 -20.70
CA LEU A 254 19.16 4.39 -20.52
C LEU A 254 17.83 4.62 -21.24
N ALA A 255 17.73 5.61 -22.14
CA ALA A 255 16.48 5.95 -22.83
C ALA A 255 15.84 4.76 -23.58
N GLY A 256 16.66 3.83 -24.07
CA GLY A 256 16.20 2.59 -24.70
C GLY A 256 15.85 1.46 -23.70
N ASN A 257 16.24 1.57 -22.43
CA ASN A 257 16.15 0.51 -21.43
C ASN A 257 15.19 0.83 -20.27
N VAL A 258 14.58 2.01 -20.27
CA VAL A 258 13.60 2.42 -19.23
C VAL A 258 12.36 2.99 -19.90
N LYS A 259 11.20 2.57 -19.43
CA LYS A 259 9.91 3.05 -19.93
C LYS A 259 8.98 3.37 -18.79
N PHE A 260 8.54 4.64 -18.69
CA PHE A 260 7.49 5.05 -17.77
C PHE A 260 6.14 4.88 -18.47
N VAL A 261 5.23 4.09 -17.87
CA VAL A 261 3.90 3.82 -18.45
C VAL A 261 2.79 4.62 -17.76
N GLY A 262 3.11 5.35 -16.68
CA GLY A 262 2.16 6.20 -15.98
C GLY A 262 1.20 5.43 -15.07
N TYR A 263 0.08 6.08 -14.70
CA TYR A 263 -0.99 5.41 -13.96
C TYR A 263 -1.72 4.40 -14.85
N LEU A 264 -2.09 3.28 -14.22
CA LEU A 264 -2.81 2.19 -14.85
C LEU A 264 -4.11 1.94 -14.10
N GLU A 265 -5.18 1.62 -14.84
CA GLU A 265 -6.45 1.21 -14.24
C GLU A 265 -6.25 -0.12 -13.48
N ARG A 266 -6.77 -0.16 -12.23
CA ARG A 266 -6.41 -1.20 -11.25
C ARG A 266 -6.87 -2.61 -11.65
N ARG A 267 -8.04 -2.76 -12.27
CA ARG A 267 -8.66 -4.06 -12.53
C ARG A 267 -8.26 -4.69 -13.86
N THR A 268 -7.88 -3.88 -14.85
CA THR A 268 -7.60 -4.35 -16.20
C THR A 268 -6.16 -4.10 -16.63
N GLU A 269 -5.68 -2.86 -16.52
CA GLU A 269 -4.36 -2.48 -17.03
C GLU A 269 -3.24 -2.89 -16.08
N LEU A 270 -3.45 -2.75 -14.78
CA LEU A 270 -2.43 -3.07 -13.78
C LEU A 270 -2.08 -4.56 -13.77
N PRO A 271 -3.04 -5.53 -13.76
CA PRO A 271 -2.72 -6.94 -13.91
C PRO A 271 -2.00 -7.25 -15.23
N ALA A 272 -2.42 -6.63 -16.34
CA ALA A 272 -1.77 -6.81 -17.64
C ALA A 272 -0.31 -6.27 -17.64
N CYS A 273 -0.05 -5.17 -16.92
CA CYS A 273 1.31 -4.64 -16.73
C CYS A 273 2.21 -5.63 -15.98
N TYR A 274 1.73 -6.23 -14.87
CA TYR A 274 2.48 -7.28 -14.18
C TYR A 274 2.77 -8.45 -15.11
N CYS A 275 1.77 -8.97 -15.81
CA CYS A 275 1.92 -10.11 -16.71
C CYS A 275 2.75 -9.81 -17.98
N ALA A 276 2.99 -8.53 -18.30
CA ALA A 276 3.92 -8.12 -19.32
C ALA A 276 5.40 -8.25 -18.89
N ALA A 277 5.67 -8.42 -17.60
CA ALA A 277 7.02 -8.57 -17.08
C ALA A 277 7.48 -10.03 -16.99
N ASP A 278 8.78 -10.25 -17.14
CA ASP A 278 9.42 -11.54 -16.85
C ASP A 278 9.83 -11.64 -15.38
N VAL A 279 10.13 -10.49 -14.72
CA VAL A 279 10.48 -10.39 -13.31
C VAL A 279 9.98 -9.06 -12.76
N PHE A 280 9.39 -9.08 -11.58
CA PHE A 280 9.05 -7.89 -10.81
C PHE A 280 10.24 -7.48 -9.92
N VAL A 281 10.65 -6.22 -9.95
CA VAL A 281 11.81 -5.72 -9.19
C VAL A 281 11.40 -4.70 -8.16
N PHE A 282 11.94 -4.80 -6.93
CA PHE A 282 11.54 -3.95 -5.85
C PHE A 282 12.69 -3.60 -4.89
N ALA A 283 12.94 -2.30 -4.69
CA ALA A 283 14.09 -1.83 -3.90
C ALA A 283 13.71 -0.84 -2.79
N SER A 284 12.42 -0.64 -2.50
CA SER A 284 11.99 0.22 -1.41
C SER A 284 12.44 -0.33 -0.05
N LYS A 285 12.92 0.57 0.82
CA LYS A 285 13.38 0.24 2.18
C LYS A 285 12.39 0.68 3.27
N THR A 286 11.25 1.25 2.90
CA THR A 286 10.33 1.94 3.82
C THR A 286 8.92 1.39 3.79
N GLU A 287 8.71 0.24 3.15
CA GLU A 287 7.38 -0.36 3.05
C GLU A 287 6.86 -0.85 4.39
N THR A 288 5.64 -0.53 4.68
CA THR A 288 4.96 -1.06 5.86
C THR A 288 4.50 -2.51 5.66
N GLN A 289 4.22 -2.91 4.41
CA GLN A 289 3.89 -4.29 4.02
C GLN A 289 4.46 -4.65 2.63
N GLY A 290 4.07 -3.93 1.56
CA GLY A 290 4.50 -4.19 0.20
C GLY A 290 3.49 -5.03 -0.60
N LEU A 291 2.23 -4.60 -0.65
CA LEU A 291 1.14 -5.28 -1.39
C LEU A 291 1.48 -5.60 -2.85
N VAL A 292 2.20 -4.70 -3.53
CA VAL A 292 2.61 -4.87 -4.93
C VAL A 292 3.45 -6.14 -5.17
N LEU A 293 4.17 -6.62 -4.15
CA LEU A 293 4.91 -7.88 -4.21
C LEU A 293 3.96 -9.07 -4.30
N LEU A 294 2.92 -9.06 -3.46
CA LEU A 294 1.87 -10.09 -3.45
C LEU A 294 1.02 -10.04 -4.72
N GLU A 295 0.76 -8.86 -5.27
CA GLU A 295 0.06 -8.67 -6.54
C GLU A 295 0.83 -9.32 -7.70
N ALA A 296 2.14 -9.07 -7.80
CA ALA A 296 3.01 -9.71 -8.78
C ALA A 296 3.03 -11.25 -8.62
N MET A 297 3.19 -11.73 -7.38
CA MET A 297 3.21 -13.16 -7.07
C MET A 297 1.86 -13.83 -7.40
N ALA A 298 0.72 -13.19 -7.12
CA ALA A 298 -0.62 -13.71 -7.42
C ALA A 298 -0.83 -13.96 -8.92
N LEU A 299 -0.17 -13.15 -9.76
CA LEU A 299 -0.17 -13.31 -11.22
C LEU A 299 0.91 -14.28 -11.73
N GLY A 300 1.69 -14.88 -10.81
CA GLY A 300 2.77 -15.79 -11.17
C GLY A 300 4.02 -15.11 -11.72
N VAL A 301 4.19 -13.82 -11.46
CA VAL A 301 5.40 -13.08 -11.82
C VAL A 301 6.41 -13.19 -10.70
N PRO A 302 7.61 -13.75 -10.94
CA PRO A 302 8.63 -13.89 -9.91
C PRO A 302 9.14 -12.52 -9.47
N VAL A 303 9.45 -12.40 -8.18
CA VAL A 303 9.89 -11.15 -7.56
C VAL A 303 11.37 -11.21 -7.23
N VAL A 304 12.11 -10.13 -7.51
CA VAL A 304 13.44 -9.88 -6.95
C VAL A 304 13.38 -8.59 -6.14
N GLY A 305 13.69 -8.66 -4.85
CA GLY A 305 13.53 -7.48 -4.00
C GLY A 305 14.48 -7.43 -2.82
N LEU A 306 14.61 -6.21 -2.26
CA LEU A 306 15.26 -6.00 -0.97
C LEU A 306 14.26 -6.36 0.14
N ALA A 307 14.67 -7.23 1.05
CA ALA A 307 13.86 -7.57 2.22
C ALA A 307 14.14 -6.58 3.36
N GLU A 308 13.43 -5.45 3.36
CA GLU A 308 13.56 -4.40 4.36
C GLU A 308 12.20 -4.00 4.95
N MET A 309 12.17 -3.63 6.21
CA MET A 309 10.94 -3.29 6.92
C MET A 309 9.82 -4.32 6.72
N GLY A 310 8.62 -3.93 6.30
CA GLY A 310 7.47 -4.80 6.11
C GLY A 310 7.61 -5.81 4.97
N THR A 311 8.51 -5.57 4.00
CA THR A 311 8.75 -6.54 2.94
C THR A 311 9.44 -7.82 3.43
N LYS A 312 10.09 -7.80 4.62
CA LYS A 312 10.66 -9.00 5.27
C LYS A 312 9.60 -10.06 5.60
N ASP A 313 8.38 -9.64 5.89
CA ASP A 313 7.29 -10.57 6.19
C ASP A 313 6.72 -11.21 4.91
N VAL A 314 6.81 -10.49 3.78
CA VAL A 314 6.29 -10.92 2.47
C VAL A 314 7.32 -11.72 1.69
N LEU A 315 8.57 -11.23 1.63
CA LEU A 315 9.63 -11.87 0.85
C LEU A 315 10.23 -13.04 1.64
N GLN A 316 9.90 -14.25 1.22
CA GLN A 316 10.48 -15.47 1.74
C GLN A 316 11.16 -16.23 0.60
N GLU A 317 12.47 -16.45 0.74
CA GLU A 317 13.31 -17.04 -0.31
C GLU A 317 12.70 -18.30 -0.89
N GLY A 318 12.54 -18.33 -2.22
CA GLY A 318 11.94 -19.46 -2.94
C GLY A 318 10.41 -19.49 -2.99
N GLN A 319 9.71 -18.66 -2.19
CA GLN A 319 8.25 -18.54 -2.21
C GLN A 319 7.79 -17.48 -3.23
N GLY A 320 8.17 -17.66 -4.50
CA GLY A 320 7.87 -16.70 -5.55
C GLY A 320 8.85 -15.54 -5.65
N CYS A 321 9.87 -15.50 -4.81
CA CYS A 321 10.86 -14.44 -4.83
C CYS A 321 12.29 -14.93 -4.64
N ARG A 322 13.23 -14.06 -5.02
CA ARG A 322 14.62 -14.06 -4.62
C ARG A 322 14.92 -12.80 -3.82
N ILE A 323 15.57 -12.94 -2.69
CA ILE A 323 16.02 -11.82 -1.87
C ILE A 323 17.40 -11.39 -2.36
N ALA A 324 17.49 -10.16 -2.85
CA ALA A 324 18.75 -9.62 -3.35
C ALA A 324 19.50 -8.85 -2.23
N PRO A 325 20.84 -8.83 -2.27
CA PRO A 325 21.61 -7.94 -1.41
C PRO A 325 21.42 -6.46 -1.80
N ASP A 326 21.66 -5.57 -0.83
CA ASP A 326 21.52 -4.12 -1.00
C ASP A 326 22.76 -3.50 -1.67
N ASP A 327 23.16 -4.06 -2.80
CA ASP A 327 24.18 -3.54 -3.69
C ASP A 327 23.81 -3.85 -5.15
N VAL A 328 24.26 -2.99 -6.06
CA VAL A 328 23.89 -3.06 -7.48
C VAL A 328 24.37 -4.34 -8.15
N GLY A 329 25.60 -4.77 -7.84
CA GLY A 329 26.18 -5.97 -8.47
C GLY A 329 25.49 -7.24 -7.99
N GLY A 330 25.27 -7.36 -6.69
CA GLY A 330 24.59 -8.50 -6.10
C GLY A 330 23.12 -8.57 -6.55
N PHE A 331 22.40 -7.44 -6.60
CA PHE A 331 21.04 -7.43 -7.10
C PHE A 331 20.96 -7.84 -8.58
N ALA A 332 21.85 -7.31 -9.44
CA ALA A 332 21.94 -7.70 -10.83
C ALA A 332 22.29 -9.19 -11.01
N GLY A 333 23.18 -9.73 -10.16
CA GLY A 333 23.55 -11.14 -10.14
C GLY A 333 22.39 -12.07 -9.80
N VAL A 334 21.45 -11.64 -8.95
CA VAL A 334 20.22 -12.40 -8.65
C VAL A 334 19.21 -12.33 -9.81
N LEU A 335 19.15 -11.20 -10.52
CA LEU A 335 18.25 -11.00 -11.67
C LEU A 335 18.69 -11.77 -12.92
N ALA A 336 19.98 -11.78 -13.23
CA ALA A 336 20.50 -12.29 -14.48
C ALA A 336 20.06 -13.74 -14.80
N PRO A 337 20.10 -14.71 -13.85
CA PRO A 337 19.61 -16.06 -14.10
C PRO A 337 18.12 -16.12 -14.44
N LEU A 338 17.27 -15.34 -13.75
CA LEU A 338 15.82 -15.32 -14.00
C LEU A 338 15.46 -14.72 -15.35
N LEU A 339 16.21 -13.72 -15.79
CA LEU A 339 16.05 -13.16 -17.14
C LEU A 339 16.62 -14.08 -18.25
N ALA A 340 17.52 -15.01 -17.90
CA ALA A 340 18.14 -15.95 -18.85
C ALA A 340 17.32 -17.24 -19.00
N ASP A 341 16.79 -17.76 -17.89
CA ASP A 341 16.05 -19.02 -17.83
C ASP A 341 14.57 -18.79 -17.54
N ARG A 342 13.79 -18.78 -18.61
CA ARG A 342 12.34 -18.60 -18.53
C ARG A 342 11.64 -19.72 -17.74
N ALA A 343 12.16 -20.95 -17.82
CA ALA A 343 11.58 -22.08 -17.08
C ALA A 343 11.78 -21.93 -15.58
N ALA A 344 12.98 -21.52 -15.15
CA ALA A 344 13.27 -21.21 -13.75
C ALA A 344 12.42 -20.04 -13.23
N ALA A 345 12.25 -18.97 -14.04
CA ALA A 345 11.40 -17.85 -13.69
C ALA A 345 9.94 -18.25 -13.54
N GLN A 346 9.40 -19.06 -14.47
CA GLN A 346 8.04 -19.59 -14.38
C GLN A 346 7.81 -20.51 -13.19
N ALA A 347 8.78 -21.38 -12.87
CA ALA A 347 8.70 -22.25 -11.70
C ALA A 347 8.65 -21.44 -10.40
N LEU A 348 9.50 -20.40 -10.29
CA LEU A 348 9.49 -19.48 -9.16
C LEU A 348 8.16 -18.71 -9.09
N GLY A 349 7.64 -18.21 -10.22
CA GLY A 349 6.35 -17.53 -10.31
C GLY A 349 5.19 -18.42 -9.87
N ALA A 350 5.18 -19.70 -10.24
CA ALA A 350 4.17 -20.66 -9.81
C ALA A 350 4.17 -20.86 -8.27
N ALA A 351 5.35 -20.95 -7.66
CA ALA A 351 5.49 -20.98 -6.20
C ALA A 351 4.93 -19.68 -5.57
N GLY A 352 5.18 -18.52 -6.20
CA GLY A 352 4.65 -17.22 -5.78
C GLY A 352 3.13 -17.16 -5.79
N LYS A 353 2.51 -17.71 -6.82
CA LYS A 353 1.04 -17.77 -6.93
C LYS A 353 0.42 -18.58 -5.78
N ALA A 354 1.00 -19.72 -5.45
CA ALA A 354 0.57 -20.53 -4.31
C ALA A 354 0.77 -19.79 -2.97
N TYR A 355 1.90 -19.11 -2.82
CA TYR A 355 2.20 -18.34 -1.61
C TYR A 355 1.26 -17.12 -1.46
N ALA A 356 1.03 -16.34 -2.51
CA ALA A 356 0.13 -15.19 -2.48
C ALA A 356 -1.30 -15.56 -2.07
N ALA A 357 -1.77 -16.76 -2.40
CA ALA A 357 -3.09 -17.25 -1.99
C ALA A 357 -3.23 -17.36 -0.46
N THR A 358 -2.13 -17.48 0.29
CA THR A 358 -2.17 -17.49 1.77
C THR A 358 -2.40 -16.11 2.38
N TRP A 359 -2.30 -15.04 1.58
CA TRP A 359 -2.50 -13.64 1.97
C TRP A 359 -3.88 -13.11 1.57
N SER A 360 -4.91 -13.94 1.65
CA SER A 360 -6.25 -13.61 1.19
C SER A 360 -6.98 -12.60 2.09
N GLU A 361 -7.95 -11.89 1.49
CA GLU A 361 -8.89 -11.01 2.22
C GLU A 361 -9.65 -11.77 3.31
N ALA A 362 -10.06 -13.01 3.06
CA ALA A 362 -10.78 -13.84 4.02
C ALA A 362 -9.97 -14.05 5.31
N ARG A 363 -8.65 -14.26 5.20
CA ARG A 363 -7.77 -14.38 6.36
C ARG A 363 -7.61 -13.06 7.11
N MET A 364 -7.47 -11.96 6.38
CA MET A 364 -7.41 -10.62 6.96
C MET A 364 -8.70 -10.31 7.73
N VAL A 365 -9.86 -10.45 7.11
CA VAL A 365 -11.14 -10.12 7.75
C VAL A 365 -11.42 -11.01 8.95
N ALA A 366 -11.09 -12.30 8.90
CA ALA A 366 -11.22 -13.18 10.06
C ALA A 366 -10.39 -12.69 11.25
N SER A 367 -9.17 -12.21 11.01
CA SER A 367 -8.29 -11.64 12.05
C SER A 367 -8.81 -10.32 12.60
N VAL A 368 -9.34 -9.45 11.73
CA VAL A 368 -9.95 -8.17 12.12
C VAL A 368 -11.21 -8.40 12.95
N LEU A 369 -12.10 -9.31 12.51
CA LEU A 369 -13.33 -9.64 13.23
C LEU A 369 -13.03 -10.25 14.60
N ALA A 370 -12.03 -11.13 14.69
CA ALA A 370 -11.59 -11.68 15.97
C ALA A 370 -11.04 -10.58 16.92
N LEU A 371 -10.40 -9.54 16.38
CA LEU A 371 -9.99 -8.38 17.16
C LEU A 371 -11.21 -7.56 17.62
N TYR A 372 -12.14 -7.26 16.71
CA TYR A 372 -13.35 -6.49 17.03
C TYR A 372 -14.19 -7.18 18.12
N GLN A 373 -14.40 -8.50 18.03
CA GLN A 373 -15.11 -9.29 19.04
C GLN A 373 -14.44 -9.24 20.42
N ARG A 374 -13.11 -9.21 20.49
CA ARG A 374 -12.39 -9.06 21.76
C ARG A 374 -12.58 -7.69 22.38
N LEU A 375 -12.69 -6.65 21.56
CA LEU A 375 -12.85 -5.26 22.03
C LEU A 375 -14.29 -4.92 22.38
N HIS A 376 -15.24 -5.57 21.73
CA HIS A 376 -16.67 -5.40 21.95
C HIS A 376 -17.34 -6.80 21.97
N PRO A 377 -17.52 -7.42 23.16
CA PRO A 377 -18.04 -8.79 23.26
C PRO A 377 -19.43 -9.00 22.63
N GLU A 378 -20.24 -7.95 22.57
CA GLU A 378 -21.56 -7.95 21.92
C GLU A 378 -21.48 -7.75 20.40
N PHE A 379 -20.27 -7.60 19.84
CA PHE A 379 -20.04 -7.54 18.40
C PHE A 379 -20.46 -8.87 17.79
N SER A 380 -21.73 -8.96 17.39
CA SER A 380 -22.33 -10.15 16.79
C SER A 380 -22.53 -9.94 15.29
N ARG A 381 -22.77 -11.00 14.55
CA ARG A 381 -23.23 -10.94 13.16
C ARG A 381 -24.49 -10.08 13.09
N GLY A 382 -24.31 -8.83 12.73
CA GLY A 382 -25.36 -7.83 12.83
C GLY A 382 -26.52 -8.14 11.92
N THR A 383 -27.71 -8.16 12.47
CA THR A 383 -28.88 -7.70 11.71
C THR A 383 -28.56 -6.29 11.25
N PRO A 384 -28.75 -5.89 9.98
CA PRO A 384 -28.51 -4.52 9.54
C PRO A 384 -29.33 -3.57 10.41
N ARG A 385 -28.71 -2.85 11.34
CA ARG A 385 -29.33 -1.73 12.03
C ARG A 385 -29.34 -0.62 10.98
N GLY A 386 -30.51 -0.10 10.67
CA GLY A 386 -30.90 0.74 9.56
C GLY A 386 -29.79 1.58 8.94
N ILE A 387 -29.58 1.37 7.64
CA ILE A 387 -28.87 2.31 6.77
C ILE A 387 -29.73 3.56 6.70
N ILE A 388 -29.10 4.73 6.87
CA ILE A 388 -29.72 6.05 6.76
C ILE A 388 -30.70 6.05 5.57
N ALA A 389 -31.99 6.06 5.87
CA ALA A 389 -33.02 6.28 4.87
C ALA A 389 -33.06 7.77 4.55
N GLU A 390 -32.86 8.10 3.25
CA GLU A 390 -33.08 9.35 2.50
C GLU A 390 -32.58 10.69 3.09
#